data_08b141edc2035dda625788b7509e3f0c
#
_entry.id   08b141edc2035dda625788b7509e3f0c
#
_cell.length_a   1.000
_cell.length_b   1.000
_cell.length_c   1.000
_cell.angle_alpha   90.00
_cell.angle_beta   90.00
_cell.angle_gamma   90.00
#
_symmetry.space_group_name_H-M   'P 1'
#
loop_
_entity.id
_entity.type
_entity.pdbx_description
1 polymer ?
#
loop_
_entity_poly.entity_id
_entity_poly.type
_entity_poly.pdbx_seq_one_letter_code
_entity_poly.pdbx_strand_id
1 'polypeptide(L)' 'MEIRQITEDKDNYLEMLLIADPQENMIRRYLDKSDMFVLEDAGEVLTIGVVEHMKNKRCELKNLVT' A
#
# COMPACT_ATOMS: atom_id res chain seq x y z
N MET A 1 -4.14 -17.07 6.96
CA MET A 1 -4.18 -15.86 6.11
C MET A 1 -4.62 -14.68 6.93
N GLU A 2 -3.84 -13.62 6.93
CA GLU A 2 -4.09 -12.46 7.77
C GLU A 2 -4.02 -11.16 6.95
N ILE A 3 -4.87 -10.20 7.32
CA ILE A 3 -4.79 -8.83 6.80
C ILE A 3 -4.23 -7.97 7.91
N ARG A 4 -3.18 -7.20 7.60
CA ARG A 4 -2.50 -6.37 8.58
C ARG A 4 -2.27 -4.97 8.03
N GLN A 5 -2.55 -3.95 8.85
CA GLN A 5 -2.24 -2.58 8.48
C GLN A 5 -0.77 -2.28 8.77
N ILE A 6 -0.09 -1.68 7.81
CA ILE A 6 1.31 -1.27 7.95
C ILE A 6 1.34 0.22 8.27
N THR A 7 1.83 0.56 9.45
CA THR A 7 1.88 1.95 9.92
C THR A 7 3.30 2.52 9.95
N GLU A 8 4.31 1.64 9.87
CA GLU A 8 5.72 2.04 9.89
C GLU A 8 6.48 1.28 8.80
N ASP A 9 7.59 1.86 8.36
CA ASP A 9 8.51 1.21 7.41
C ASP A 9 7.82 0.77 6.12
N LYS A 10 6.92 1.62 5.62
CA LYS A 10 6.19 1.35 4.37
C LYS A 10 7.14 1.16 3.19
N ASP A 11 8.32 1.75 3.24
CA ASP A 11 9.34 1.63 2.19
C ASP A 11 9.81 0.19 1.98
N ASN A 12 9.65 -0.67 2.99
CA ASN A 12 10.01 -2.09 2.86
C ASN A 12 9.18 -2.81 1.79
N TYR A 13 8.06 -2.22 1.39
CA TYR A 13 7.15 -2.80 0.41
C TYR A 13 7.24 -2.11 -0.95
N LEU A 14 8.19 -1.17 -1.10
CA LEU A 14 8.28 -0.33 -2.30
C LEU A 14 8.48 -1.15 -3.57
N GLU A 15 9.28 -2.21 -3.52
CA GLU A 15 9.51 -3.05 -4.69
C GLU A 15 8.21 -3.65 -5.24
N MET A 16 7.35 -4.13 -4.35
CA MET A 16 6.06 -4.67 -4.79
C MET A 16 5.15 -3.58 -5.34
N LEU A 17 5.14 -2.41 -4.71
CA LEU A 17 4.32 -1.29 -5.17
C LEU A 17 4.74 -0.81 -6.56
N LEU A 18 6.03 -0.89 -6.87
CA LEU A 18 6.56 -0.50 -8.18
C LEU A 18 6.11 -1.44 -9.30
N ILE A 19 5.69 -2.65 -8.98
CA ILE A 19 5.15 -3.57 -9.98
C ILE A 19 3.83 -3.04 -10.54
N ALA A 20 2.97 -2.50 -9.67
CA ALA A 20 1.66 -1.97 -10.08
C ALA A 20 1.78 -0.53 -10.59
N ASP A 21 2.71 0.25 -10.05
CA ASP A 21 2.92 1.66 -10.43
C ASP A 21 4.43 1.91 -10.54
N PRO A 22 4.99 2.00 -11.75
CA PRO A 22 6.44 2.14 -11.93
C PRO A 22 7.00 3.52 -11.61
N GLN A 23 6.15 4.47 -11.21
CA GLN A 23 6.59 5.83 -10.89
C GLN A 23 6.86 5.97 -9.40
N GLU A 24 8.08 5.72 -8.97
CA GLU A 24 8.46 5.74 -7.57
C GLU A 24 8.15 7.08 -6.89
N ASN A 25 8.38 8.20 -7.58
CA ASN A 25 8.11 9.52 -7.02
C ASN A 25 6.62 9.73 -6.73
N MET A 26 5.74 9.14 -7.53
CA MET A 26 4.30 9.20 -7.29
C MET A 26 3.90 8.35 -6.08
N ILE A 27 4.47 7.15 -5.97
CA ILE A 27 4.23 6.28 -4.82
C ILE A 27 4.64 7.00 -3.54
N ARG A 28 5.80 7.60 -3.50
CA ARG A 28 6.29 8.31 -2.31
C ARG A 28 5.41 9.50 -1.94
N ARG A 29 4.73 10.11 -2.92
CA ARG A 29 3.82 11.23 -2.66
C ARG A 29 2.60 10.81 -1.86
N TYR A 30 2.00 9.67 -2.20
CA TYR A 30 0.75 9.27 -1.54
C TYR A 30 0.98 8.30 -0.38
N LEU A 31 2.12 7.61 -0.31
CA LEU A 31 2.34 6.53 0.64
C LEU A 31 2.29 7.01 2.09
N ASP A 32 2.93 8.14 2.40
CA ASP A 32 3.00 8.66 3.78
C ASP A 32 1.66 9.10 4.32
N LYS A 33 0.74 9.48 3.45
CA LYS A 33 -0.60 9.97 3.84
C LYS A 33 -1.70 8.97 3.53
N SER A 34 -1.34 7.75 3.23
CA SER A 34 -2.28 6.67 2.91
C SER A 34 -2.20 5.57 3.95
N ASP A 35 -3.27 4.80 4.05
CA ASP A 35 -3.26 3.55 4.81
C ASP A 35 -2.79 2.43 3.90
N MET A 36 -1.87 1.62 4.39
CA MET A 36 -1.37 0.45 3.68
C MET A 36 -1.83 -0.81 4.39
N PHE A 37 -2.35 -1.75 3.63
CA PHE A 37 -2.78 -3.05 4.13
C PHE A 37 -2.06 -4.14 3.35
N VAL A 38 -1.63 -5.18 4.07
CA VAL A 38 -1.02 -6.34 3.44
C VAL A 38 -1.82 -7.58 3.79
N LEU A 39 -1.95 -8.47 2.81
CA LEU A 39 -2.50 -9.81 3.01
C LEU A 39 -1.33 -10.78 3.08
N GLU A 40 -1.19 -11.46 4.20
CA GLU A 40 -0.09 -12.40 4.43
C GLU A 40 -0.61 -13.82 4.63
N ASP A 41 0.18 -14.78 4.21
CA ASP A 41 -0.07 -16.19 4.48
C ASP A 41 1.26 -16.87 4.77
N ALA A 42 1.36 -17.51 5.95
CA ALA A 42 2.58 -18.21 6.39
C ALA A 42 3.83 -17.32 6.33
N GLY A 43 3.69 -16.03 6.66
CA GLY A 43 4.79 -15.08 6.65
C GLY A 43 5.12 -14.48 5.29
N GLU A 44 4.37 -14.84 4.26
CA GLU A 44 4.56 -14.33 2.91
C GLU A 44 3.50 -13.30 2.56
N VAL A 45 3.93 -12.13 2.03
CA VAL A 45 3.01 -11.10 1.58
C VAL A 45 2.49 -11.46 0.20
N LEU A 46 1.17 -11.64 0.10
CA LEU A 46 0.52 -12.02 -1.15
C LEU A 46 -0.05 -10.81 -1.90
N THR A 47 -0.54 -9.82 -1.17
CA THR A 47 -1.23 -8.66 -1.75
C THR A 47 -0.97 -7.43 -0.90
N ILE A 48 -0.82 -6.29 -1.54
CA ILE A 48 -0.72 -4.99 -0.88
C ILE A 48 -1.76 -4.06 -1.46
N GLY A 49 -2.49 -3.35 -0.58
CA GLY A 49 -3.41 -2.31 -0.97
C GLY A 49 -3.05 -1.00 -0.28
N VAL A 50 -3.09 0.10 -1.01
CA VAL A 50 -2.80 1.44 -0.48
C VAL A 50 -4.02 2.33 -0.74
N VAL A 51 -4.59 2.89 0.34
CA VAL A 51 -5.80 3.68 0.28
C VAL A 51 -5.52 5.07 0.85
N GLU A 52 -5.73 6.09 0.06
CA GLU A 52 -5.61 7.48 0.51
C GLU A 52 -6.98 8.00 0.95
N HIS A 53 -7.01 8.62 2.13
CA HIS A 53 -8.23 9.27 2.62
C HIS A 53 -8.33 10.66 2.02
N MET A 54 -9.40 10.89 1.29
CA MET A 54 -9.68 12.18 0.66
C MET A 54 -10.63 12.99 1.52
N LYS A 55 -10.89 14.24 1.14
CA LYS A 55 -11.87 15.09 1.82
C LYS A 55 -13.28 14.54 1.66
N ASN A 56 -14.20 14.91 2.56
CA ASN A 56 -15.62 14.54 2.52
C ASN A 56 -15.85 13.02 2.65
N LYS A 57 -15.06 12.38 3.51
CA LYS A 57 -15.19 10.95 3.82
C LYS A 57 -15.01 10.04 2.60
N ARG A 58 -14.23 10.49 1.63
CA ARG A 58 -13.89 9.69 0.45
C ARG A 58 -12.58 8.96 0.68
N CYS A 59 -12.47 7.80 0.08
CA CYS A 59 -11.22 7.04 0.03
C CYS A 59 -10.91 6.72 -1.43
N GLU A 60 -9.62 6.72 -1.78
CA GLU A 60 -9.20 6.38 -3.12
C GLU A 60 -8.16 5.27 -3.05
N LEU A 61 -8.37 4.20 -3.81
CA LEU A 61 -7.41 3.13 -3.95
C LEU A 61 -6.28 3.61 -4.86
N LYS A 62 -5.09 3.79 -4.29
CA LYS A 62 -3.93 4.32 -5.02
C LYS A 62 -3.05 3.23 -5.61
N ASN A 63 -3.03 2.06 -4.99
CA ASN A 63 -2.17 0.97 -5.44
C ASN A 63 -2.77 -0.35 -4.97
N LEU A 64 -2.76 -1.33 -5.84
CA LEU A 64 -3.14 -2.69 -5.50
C LEU A 64 -2.25 -3.64 -6.29
N VAL A 65 -1.45 -4.41 -5.58
CA VAL A 65 -0.54 -5.38 -6.19
C VAL A 65 -0.75 -6.75 -5.59
N THR A 66 -0.76 -7.74 -6.43
CA THR A 66 -0.94 -9.14 -6.03
C THR A 66 0.21 -9.99 -6.50
#